data_abfc5850a80b1f5fddcd145ad2411d72
#
_entry.id   abfc5850a80b1f5fddcd145ad2411d72
#
_cell.length_a   1.000
_cell.length_b   1.000
_cell.length_c   1.000
_cell.angle_alpha   90.00
_cell.angle_beta   90.00
_cell.angle_gamma   90.00
#
_symmetry.space_group_name_H-M   'P 1'
#
loop_
_entity.id
_entity.type
_entity.pdbx_description
1 polymer ?
#
loop_
_entity_poly.entity_id
_entity_poly.type
_entity_poly.pdbx_seq_one_letter_code
_entity_poly.pdbx_strand_id
1 'polypeptide(L)'
;MKDTALIVMDMLYDFIDGSMACQEADKAVENSLQFIRKEHPSPILFVRDHHPANHCSFTAQGGPWPPHCVQGTHGADIHEALAPYADEDLSFFKGEDPTREQYSGFEGRNPAGQSLSEVLHLLEIEHVIVCGIATEYCVRNTAEDLLKDGFRVSILQDCIAYVDAQGHKEALQAMQEEGIKLI
;
A
#
# COMPACT_ATOMS: atom_id res chain seq x y z
N MET A 1 -13.89 -16.11 0.04
CA MET A 1 -12.88 -16.57 -0.95
C MET A 1 -11.71 -17.09 -0.14
N LYS A 2 -11.51 -18.42 -0.12
CA LYS A 2 -10.59 -19.08 0.84
C LYS A 2 -9.09 -18.83 0.55
N ASP A 3 -8.76 -18.37 -0.64
CA ASP A 3 -7.43 -18.22 -1.21
C ASP A 3 -7.14 -16.78 -1.67
N THR A 4 -7.93 -15.81 -1.19
CA THR A 4 -7.85 -14.42 -1.61
C THR A 4 -7.64 -13.50 -0.42
N ALA A 5 -6.69 -12.56 -0.51
CA ALA A 5 -6.43 -11.53 0.48
C ALA A 5 -6.68 -10.13 -0.09
N LEU A 6 -7.12 -9.19 0.75
CA LEU A 6 -7.09 -7.77 0.45
C LEU A 6 -5.82 -7.15 1.03
N ILE A 7 -5.08 -6.40 0.21
CA ILE A 7 -3.94 -5.58 0.66
C ILE A 7 -4.33 -4.12 0.57
N VAL A 8 -4.24 -3.43 1.69
CA VAL A 8 -4.49 -1.99 1.81
C VAL A 8 -3.15 -1.28 1.91
N MET A 9 -2.78 -0.53 0.85
CA MET A 9 -1.49 0.16 0.72
C MET A 9 -1.59 1.59 1.22
N ASP A 10 -0.76 1.95 2.16
CA ASP A 10 -0.43 3.33 2.56
C ASP A 10 -1.63 4.28 2.70
N MET A 11 -2.77 3.80 3.22
CA MET A 11 -3.93 4.63 3.56
C MET A 11 -3.67 5.39 4.86
N LEU A 12 -2.64 6.26 4.82
CA LEU A 12 -2.10 7.02 5.94
C LEU A 12 -2.44 8.50 5.82
N TYR A 13 -2.54 9.21 6.94
CA TYR A 13 -2.95 10.61 6.94
C TYR A 13 -2.07 11.51 6.05
N ASP A 14 -0.73 11.32 6.04
CA ASP A 14 0.12 12.15 5.19
C ASP A 14 -0.17 12.02 3.69
N PHE A 15 -0.66 10.86 3.24
CA PHE A 15 -1.04 10.63 1.84
C PHE A 15 -2.49 11.02 1.53
N ILE A 16 -3.32 11.25 2.55
CA ILE A 16 -4.74 11.57 2.38
C ILE A 16 -4.96 13.08 2.46
N ASP A 17 -4.58 13.71 3.58
CA ASP A 17 -4.80 15.13 3.84
C ASP A 17 -3.57 15.85 4.43
N GLY A 18 -2.42 15.15 4.55
CA GLY A 18 -1.18 15.66 5.13
C GLY A 18 -0.15 16.16 4.12
N SER A 19 1.13 15.95 4.44
CA SER A 19 2.27 16.54 3.71
C SER A 19 2.45 16.05 2.27
N MET A 20 1.88 14.88 1.95
CA MET A 20 1.94 14.22 0.64
C MET A 20 0.53 13.90 0.09
N ALA A 21 -0.46 14.73 0.42
CA ALA A 21 -1.85 14.51 0.02
C ALA A 21 -1.98 14.20 -1.49
N CYS A 22 -2.52 13.03 -1.80
CA CYS A 22 -2.69 12.52 -3.15
C CYS A 22 -4.06 12.86 -3.73
N GLN A 23 -4.15 12.92 -5.06
CA GLN A 23 -5.41 13.13 -5.76
C GLN A 23 -6.33 11.91 -5.58
N GLU A 24 -7.62 12.15 -5.35
CA GLU A 24 -8.67 11.14 -5.15
C GLU A 24 -8.50 10.31 -3.85
N ALA A 25 -7.64 10.71 -2.90
CA ALA A 25 -7.35 9.93 -1.70
C ALA A 25 -8.58 9.71 -0.81
N ASP A 26 -9.39 10.75 -0.58
CA ASP A 26 -10.65 10.63 0.20
C ASP A 26 -11.61 9.59 -0.41
N LYS A 27 -11.76 9.62 -1.76
CA LYS A 27 -12.59 8.65 -2.46
C LYS A 27 -12.02 7.23 -2.37
N ALA A 28 -10.70 7.08 -2.48
CA ALA A 28 -10.06 5.78 -2.34
C ALA A 28 -10.31 5.18 -0.96
N VAL A 29 -10.24 5.99 0.11
CA VAL A 29 -10.59 5.57 1.48
C VAL A 29 -12.06 5.17 1.58
N GLU A 30 -12.98 6.02 1.09
CA GLU A 30 -14.43 5.75 1.15
C GLU A 30 -14.79 4.47 0.40
N ASN A 31 -14.31 4.33 -0.84
CA ASN A 31 -14.58 3.16 -1.68
C ASN A 31 -13.97 1.88 -1.10
N SER A 32 -12.76 1.96 -0.54
CA SER A 32 -12.13 0.82 0.14
C SER A 32 -12.94 0.37 1.35
N LEU A 33 -13.44 1.32 2.15
CA LEU A 33 -14.32 1.03 3.28
C LEU A 33 -15.62 0.37 2.83
N GLN A 34 -16.24 0.87 1.75
CA GLN A 34 -17.46 0.29 1.17
C GLN A 34 -17.18 -1.14 0.66
N PHE A 35 -16.06 -1.37 -0.03
CA PHE A 35 -15.66 -2.68 -0.49
C PHE A 35 -15.49 -3.66 0.69
N ILE A 36 -14.76 -3.26 1.74
CA ILE A 36 -14.55 -4.09 2.94
C ILE A 36 -15.89 -4.46 3.59
N ARG A 37 -16.79 -3.49 3.73
CA ARG A 37 -18.11 -3.71 4.36
C ARG A 37 -19.05 -4.58 3.55
N LYS A 38 -18.95 -4.53 2.23
CA LYS A 38 -19.80 -5.28 1.32
C LYS A 38 -19.30 -6.71 1.10
N GLU A 39 -18.01 -6.85 0.81
CA GLU A 39 -17.43 -8.12 0.38
C GLU A 39 -16.85 -8.94 1.54
N HIS A 40 -16.64 -8.33 2.72
CA HIS A 40 -16.05 -8.95 3.90
C HIS A 40 -14.78 -9.76 3.60
N PRO A 41 -13.78 -9.17 2.92
CA PRO A 41 -12.56 -9.87 2.59
C PRO A 41 -11.84 -10.36 3.85
N SER A 42 -11.22 -11.53 3.77
CA SER A 42 -10.42 -12.08 4.86
C SER A 42 -9.37 -13.03 4.26
N PRO A 43 -8.07 -12.82 4.56
CA PRO A 43 -7.53 -11.77 5.44
C PRO A 43 -7.48 -10.38 4.79
N ILE A 44 -7.34 -9.33 5.62
CA ILE A 44 -7.00 -7.96 5.21
C ILE A 44 -5.60 -7.67 5.75
N LEU A 45 -4.66 -7.32 4.87
CA LEU A 45 -3.29 -6.98 5.21
C LEU A 45 -3.08 -5.48 4.95
N PHE A 46 -2.42 -4.80 5.89
CA PHE A 46 -2.07 -3.40 5.74
C PHE A 46 -0.58 -3.25 5.48
N VAL A 47 -0.21 -2.44 4.48
CA VAL A 47 1.18 -2.04 4.24
C VAL A 47 1.29 -0.55 4.53
N ARG A 48 2.33 -0.15 5.24
CA ARG A 48 2.48 1.20 5.78
C ARG A 48 3.89 1.72 5.57
N ASP A 49 4.03 2.91 5.00
CA ASP A 49 5.26 3.68 5.13
C ASP A 49 5.52 4.01 6.59
N HIS A 50 6.77 3.82 7.04
CA HIS A 50 7.16 4.03 8.41
C HIS A 50 8.59 4.56 8.49
N HIS A 51 8.76 5.81 8.06
CA HIS A 51 10.09 6.40 7.84
C HIS A 51 10.72 6.94 9.12
N PRO A 52 12.02 6.70 9.38
CA PRO A 52 12.77 7.49 10.35
C PRO A 52 12.88 8.94 9.88
N ALA A 53 13.02 9.89 10.84
CA ALA A 53 13.04 11.32 10.54
C ALA A 53 14.16 11.80 9.59
N ASN A 54 15.20 10.98 9.41
CA ASN A 54 16.32 11.22 8.51
C ASN A 54 16.32 10.34 7.27
N HIS A 55 15.17 9.87 6.82
CA HIS A 55 15.07 8.99 5.65
C HIS A 55 15.56 9.67 4.37
N CYS A 56 16.28 8.91 3.53
CA CYS A 56 16.92 9.41 2.31
C CYS A 56 15.94 9.98 1.26
N SER A 57 14.68 9.60 1.29
CA SER A 57 13.66 10.12 0.38
C SER A 57 13.28 11.58 0.66
N PHE A 58 13.61 12.12 1.86
CA PHE A 58 13.21 13.45 2.24
C PHE A 58 14.11 14.54 1.66
N THR A 59 13.52 15.67 1.34
CA THR A 59 14.23 16.83 0.74
C THR A 59 15.41 17.30 1.60
N ALA A 60 15.29 17.24 2.92
CA ALA A 60 16.39 17.58 3.84
C ALA A 60 17.59 16.63 3.73
N GLN A 61 17.41 15.44 3.16
CA GLN A 61 18.44 14.43 2.91
C GLN A 61 18.84 14.37 1.41
N GLY A 62 18.30 15.27 0.57
CA GLY A 62 18.54 15.30 -0.86
C GLY A 62 17.59 14.45 -1.69
N GLY A 63 16.55 13.88 -1.08
CA GLY A 63 15.49 13.12 -1.76
C GLY A 63 14.44 14.02 -2.41
N PRO A 64 13.49 13.45 -3.16
CA PRO A 64 12.49 14.19 -3.91
C PRO A 64 11.26 14.61 -3.08
N TRP A 65 11.03 14.00 -1.90
CA TRP A 65 9.78 14.15 -1.16
C TRP A 65 9.90 15.03 0.09
N PRO A 66 8.85 15.74 0.47
CA PRO A 66 8.78 16.33 1.81
C PRO A 66 8.77 15.23 2.87
N PRO A 67 9.10 15.51 4.14
CA PRO A 67 8.91 14.56 5.23
C PRO A 67 7.46 14.09 5.28
N HIS A 68 7.26 12.76 5.30
CA HIS A 68 5.96 12.11 5.35
C HIS A 68 6.06 10.77 6.06
N CYS A 69 4.97 10.31 6.61
CA CYS A 69 4.84 9.03 7.31
C CYS A 69 5.99 8.77 8.32
N VAL A 70 6.41 9.84 9.01
CA VAL A 70 7.50 9.76 9.99
C VAL A 70 7.03 8.99 11.21
N GLN A 71 7.84 8.07 11.66
CA GLN A 71 7.60 7.22 12.84
C GLN A 71 7.12 8.04 14.04
N GLY A 72 6.03 7.61 14.67
CA GLY A 72 5.45 8.25 15.85
C GLY A 72 4.69 9.56 15.59
N THR A 73 4.48 9.94 14.33
CA THR A 73 3.63 11.09 13.98
C THR A 73 2.26 10.65 13.52
N HIS A 74 1.28 11.54 13.65
CA HIS A 74 -0.08 11.31 13.14
C HIS A 74 -0.11 11.04 11.63
N GLY A 75 0.80 11.65 10.86
CA GLY A 75 0.91 11.40 9.43
C GLY A 75 1.17 9.95 9.04
N ALA A 76 1.81 9.17 9.93
CA ALA A 76 2.07 7.73 9.76
C ALA A 76 0.95 6.82 10.29
N ASP A 77 -0.13 7.37 10.85
CA ASP A 77 -1.27 6.59 11.32
C ASP A 77 -2.18 6.19 10.16
N ILE A 78 -2.77 5.00 10.28
CA ILE A 78 -3.84 4.56 9.36
C ILE A 78 -5.05 5.48 9.54
N HIS A 79 -5.67 5.89 8.44
CA HIS A 79 -6.89 6.69 8.48
C HIS A 79 -7.99 6.02 9.34
N GLU A 80 -8.65 6.81 10.18
CA GLU A 80 -9.58 6.34 11.20
C GLU A 80 -10.70 5.43 10.68
N ALA A 81 -11.16 5.65 9.44
CA ALA A 81 -12.20 4.83 8.83
C ALA A 81 -11.75 3.38 8.56
N LEU A 82 -10.45 3.15 8.33
CA LEU A 82 -9.87 1.86 8.01
C LEU A 82 -9.15 1.21 9.21
N ALA A 83 -8.71 2.01 10.17
CA ALA A 83 -8.00 1.53 11.37
C ALA A 83 -8.72 0.38 12.12
N PRO A 84 -10.07 0.34 12.24
CA PRO A 84 -10.76 -0.79 12.88
C PRO A 84 -10.59 -2.15 12.20
N TYR A 85 -10.11 -2.19 10.95
CA TYR A 85 -9.88 -3.40 10.17
C TYR A 85 -8.41 -3.84 10.17
N ALA A 86 -7.51 -3.03 10.73
CA ALA A 86 -6.09 -3.34 10.82
C ALA A 86 -5.83 -4.30 11.98
N ASP A 87 -5.16 -5.40 11.66
CA ASP A 87 -4.61 -6.35 12.62
C ASP A 87 -3.10 -6.09 12.73
N GLU A 88 -2.55 -6.08 13.94
CA GLU A 88 -1.13 -5.80 14.17
C GLU A 88 -0.23 -6.86 13.51
N ASP A 89 -0.61 -8.14 13.59
CA ASP A 89 0.13 -9.24 12.99
C ASP A 89 0.06 -9.26 11.47
N LEU A 90 -0.95 -8.59 10.88
CA LEU A 90 -1.15 -8.43 9.44
C LEU A 90 -0.87 -7.00 8.96
N SER A 91 -0.13 -6.22 9.74
CA SER A 91 0.37 -4.89 9.40
C SER A 91 1.86 -4.93 9.12
N PHE A 92 2.25 -4.49 7.93
CA PHE A 92 3.62 -4.57 7.41
C PHE A 92 4.19 -3.16 7.24
N PHE A 93 5.37 -2.93 7.80
CA PHE A 93 6.07 -1.66 7.75
C PHE A 93 7.15 -1.68 6.68
N LYS A 94 7.26 -0.62 5.90
CA LYS A 94 8.31 -0.43 4.88
C LYS A 94 8.96 0.94 5.00
N GLY A 95 10.11 1.13 4.35
CA GLY A 95 10.84 2.38 4.35
C GLY A 95 11.48 2.72 5.71
N GLU A 96 11.81 1.71 6.52
CA GLU A 96 12.44 1.91 7.84
C GLU A 96 13.98 2.09 7.76
N ASP A 97 14.62 1.68 6.64
CA ASP A 97 16.05 1.93 6.43
C ASP A 97 16.28 3.37 5.96
N PRO A 98 16.96 4.22 6.74
CA PRO A 98 17.16 5.62 6.40
C PRO A 98 17.99 5.83 5.11
N THR A 99 18.68 4.80 4.63
CA THR A 99 19.60 4.90 3.49
C THR A 99 19.03 4.35 2.18
N ARG A 100 17.86 3.72 2.23
CA ARG A 100 17.25 3.02 1.10
C ARG A 100 15.81 3.44 0.86
N GLU A 101 15.50 3.85 -0.38
CA GLU A 101 14.10 4.03 -0.82
C GLU A 101 13.41 2.68 -1.01
N GLN A 102 12.15 2.57 -0.57
CA GLN A 102 11.38 1.34 -0.66
C GLN A 102 9.91 1.65 -0.97
N TYR A 103 9.55 1.61 -2.26
CA TYR A 103 8.15 1.77 -2.67
C TYR A 103 7.35 0.48 -2.49
N SER A 104 7.93 -0.66 -2.87
CA SER A 104 7.25 -1.95 -2.75
C SER A 104 7.08 -2.38 -1.29
N GLY A 105 5.86 -2.82 -0.96
CA GLY A 105 5.55 -3.44 0.33
C GLY A 105 5.92 -4.92 0.41
N PHE A 106 6.42 -5.51 -0.68
CA PHE A 106 6.73 -6.93 -0.76
C PHE A 106 7.71 -7.41 0.32
N GLU A 107 8.74 -6.63 0.59
CA GLU A 107 9.70 -6.87 1.67
C GLU A 107 9.32 -6.20 3.01
N GLY A 108 8.16 -5.54 3.07
CA GLY A 108 7.64 -4.95 4.31
C GLY A 108 7.51 -6.02 5.39
N ARG A 109 7.80 -5.65 6.64
CA ARG A 109 7.82 -6.61 7.75
C ARG A 109 6.76 -6.30 8.80
N ASN A 110 6.11 -7.35 9.30
CA ASN A 110 5.23 -7.26 10.46
C ASN A 110 6.04 -7.23 11.78
N PRO A 111 5.42 -7.01 12.95
CA PRO A 111 6.12 -7.02 14.24
C PRO A 111 6.85 -8.33 14.57
N ALA A 112 6.42 -9.45 13.99
CA ALA A 112 7.10 -10.75 14.14
C ALA A 112 8.32 -10.89 13.20
N GLY A 113 8.61 -9.89 12.35
CA GLY A 113 9.73 -9.88 11.41
C GLY A 113 9.48 -10.66 10.10
N GLN A 114 8.25 -11.12 9.88
CA GLN A 114 7.87 -11.83 8.65
C GLN A 114 7.58 -10.83 7.52
N SER A 115 7.98 -11.13 6.29
CA SER A 115 7.64 -10.30 5.13
C SER A 115 6.19 -10.51 4.69
N LEU A 116 5.67 -9.56 3.91
CA LEU A 116 4.34 -9.66 3.30
C LEU A 116 4.20 -10.95 2.48
N SER A 117 5.20 -11.27 1.65
CA SER A 117 5.22 -12.49 0.84
C SER A 117 5.22 -13.76 1.71
N GLU A 118 6.07 -13.82 2.75
CA GLU A 118 6.10 -14.97 3.66
C GLU A 118 4.75 -15.23 4.31
N VAL A 119 4.05 -14.19 4.77
CA VAL A 119 2.73 -14.35 5.41
C VAL A 119 1.67 -14.76 4.39
N LEU A 120 1.68 -14.20 3.18
CA LEU A 120 0.74 -14.63 2.12
C LEU A 120 0.90 -16.12 1.76
N HIS A 121 2.14 -16.59 1.64
CA HIS A 121 2.41 -18.03 1.42
C HIS A 121 2.00 -18.91 2.61
N LEU A 122 2.26 -18.46 3.85
CA LEU A 122 1.83 -19.19 5.06
C LEU A 122 0.30 -19.31 5.17
N LEU A 123 -0.42 -18.31 4.69
CA LEU A 123 -1.89 -18.28 4.66
C LEU A 123 -2.48 -18.99 3.41
N GLU A 124 -1.63 -19.60 2.58
CA GLU A 124 -2.02 -20.30 1.34
C GLU A 124 -2.84 -19.39 0.39
N ILE A 125 -2.49 -18.10 0.33
CA ILE A 125 -3.12 -17.15 -0.58
C ILE A 125 -2.61 -17.39 -2.00
N GLU A 126 -3.51 -17.41 -2.96
CA GLU A 126 -3.20 -17.52 -4.40
C GLU A 126 -3.53 -16.22 -5.16
N HIS A 127 -4.47 -15.43 -4.64
CA HIS A 127 -4.94 -14.21 -5.25
C HIS A 127 -4.87 -13.05 -4.27
N VAL A 128 -4.29 -11.94 -4.69
CA VAL A 128 -4.27 -10.71 -3.93
C VAL A 128 -5.06 -9.63 -4.66
N ILE A 129 -5.88 -8.92 -3.91
CA ILE A 129 -6.60 -7.72 -4.36
C ILE A 129 -5.92 -6.54 -3.67
N VAL A 130 -5.50 -5.55 -4.43
CA VAL A 130 -4.75 -4.40 -3.90
C VAL A 130 -5.57 -3.12 -4.06
N CYS A 131 -5.61 -2.31 -3.01
CA CYS A 131 -6.12 -0.94 -3.02
C CYS A 131 -5.14 -0.03 -2.27
N GLY A 132 -5.27 1.27 -2.40
CA GLY A 132 -4.48 2.24 -1.64
C GLY A 132 -3.72 3.28 -2.46
N ILE A 133 -2.60 3.76 -1.94
CA ILE A 133 -1.86 4.96 -2.37
C ILE A 133 -0.36 4.64 -2.49
N ALA A 134 0.37 5.15 -3.46
CA ALA A 134 -0.10 5.79 -4.67
C ALA A 134 0.05 4.81 -5.85
N THR A 135 -0.86 4.92 -6.82
CA THR A 135 -0.96 4.02 -7.98
C THR A 135 0.37 3.82 -8.67
N GLU A 136 1.06 4.92 -9.01
CA GLU A 136 2.30 4.93 -9.79
C GLU A 136 3.56 4.57 -8.99
N TYR A 137 3.44 4.44 -7.66
CA TYR A 137 4.55 4.12 -6.75
C TYR A 137 4.29 2.82 -5.97
N CYS A 138 3.80 2.94 -4.74
CA CYS A 138 3.69 1.81 -3.82
C CYS A 138 2.74 0.72 -4.33
N VAL A 139 1.59 1.09 -4.91
CA VAL A 139 0.61 0.14 -5.44
C VAL A 139 1.21 -0.65 -6.59
N ARG A 140 1.75 0.02 -7.60
CA ARG A 140 2.35 -0.61 -8.78
C ARG A 140 3.54 -1.50 -8.39
N ASN A 141 4.53 -0.96 -7.67
CA ASN A 141 5.73 -1.72 -7.31
C ASN A 141 5.39 -2.98 -6.50
N THR A 142 4.44 -2.88 -5.56
CA THR A 142 4.00 -4.04 -4.77
C THR A 142 3.26 -5.06 -5.63
N ALA A 143 2.37 -4.60 -6.50
CA ALA A 143 1.60 -5.48 -7.39
C ALA A 143 2.50 -6.25 -8.37
N GLU A 144 3.49 -5.56 -8.96
CA GLU A 144 4.48 -6.19 -9.85
C GLU A 144 5.35 -7.23 -9.14
N ASP A 145 5.79 -6.95 -7.91
CA ASP A 145 6.60 -7.91 -7.14
C ASP A 145 5.78 -9.13 -6.69
N LEU A 146 4.53 -8.93 -6.28
CA LEU A 146 3.61 -10.04 -5.95
C LEU A 146 3.31 -10.89 -7.19
N LEU A 147 3.13 -10.27 -8.36
CA LEU A 147 2.95 -11.01 -9.61
C LEU A 147 4.18 -11.86 -9.95
N LYS A 148 5.39 -11.31 -9.81
CA LYS A 148 6.67 -12.04 -10.01
C LYS A 148 6.84 -13.21 -9.04
N ASP A 149 6.30 -13.07 -7.82
CA ASP A 149 6.32 -14.13 -6.79
C ASP A 149 5.26 -15.22 -7.02
N GLY A 150 4.43 -15.07 -8.06
CA GLY A 150 3.49 -16.10 -8.52
C GLY A 150 2.05 -15.91 -8.06
N PHE A 151 1.72 -14.83 -7.36
CA PHE A 151 0.33 -14.51 -7.01
C PHE A 151 -0.46 -14.03 -8.23
N ARG A 152 -1.74 -14.33 -8.27
CA ARG A 152 -2.68 -13.62 -9.13
C ARG A 152 -2.95 -12.26 -8.48
N VAL A 153 -2.83 -11.18 -9.24
CA VAL A 153 -2.98 -9.82 -8.71
C VAL A 153 -4.13 -9.08 -9.39
N SER A 154 -4.95 -8.43 -8.59
CA SER A 154 -6.00 -7.51 -9.07
C SER A 154 -5.91 -6.17 -8.35
N ILE A 155 -6.18 -5.08 -9.06
CA ILE A 155 -6.27 -3.72 -8.51
C ILE A 155 -7.73 -3.28 -8.49
N LEU A 156 -8.21 -2.77 -7.35
CA LEU A 156 -9.50 -2.09 -7.22
C LEU A 156 -9.36 -0.67 -7.76
N GLN A 157 -9.76 -0.42 -9.00
CA GLN A 157 -9.53 0.86 -9.68
C GLN A 157 -10.17 2.05 -8.96
N ASP A 158 -11.35 1.86 -8.39
CA ASP A 158 -12.07 2.93 -7.67
C ASP A 158 -11.55 3.14 -6.24
N CYS A 159 -10.60 2.29 -5.78
CA CYS A 159 -10.05 2.29 -4.43
C CYS A 159 -8.56 2.67 -4.40
N ILE A 160 -8.05 3.33 -5.42
CA ILE A 160 -6.66 3.80 -5.50
C ILE A 160 -6.60 5.31 -5.71
N ALA A 161 -5.53 5.91 -5.19
CA ALA A 161 -5.23 7.34 -5.34
C ALA A 161 -3.83 7.52 -5.95
N TYR A 162 -3.50 8.72 -6.41
CA TYR A 162 -2.30 8.97 -7.18
C TYR A 162 -1.71 10.37 -6.91
N VAL A 163 -0.42 10.51 -7.17
CA VAL A 163 0.30 11.79 -7.09
C VAL A 163 0.08 12.59 -8.38
N ASP A 164 0.25 11.94 -9.54
CA ASP A 164 0.13 12.56 -10.86
C ASP A 164 -0.82 11.79 -11.77
N ALA A 165 -1.76 12.50 -12.41
CA ALA A 165 -2.79 11.88 -13.24
C ALA A 165 -2.23 11.17 -14.49
N GLN A 166 -1.12 11.64 -15.06
CA GLN A 166 -0.49 11.01 -16.21
C GLN A 166 0.24 9.73 -15.77
N GLY A 167 1.03 9.83 -14.69
CA GLY A 167 1.71 8.68 -14.07
C GLY A 167 0.74 7.57 -13.66
N HIS A 168 -0.42 7.95 -13.10
CA HIS A 168 -1.50 7.01 -12.78
C HIS A 168 -1.97 6.21 -14.01
N LYS A 169 -2.27 6.89 -15.12
CA LYS A 169 -2.71 6.20 -16.36
C LYS A 169 -1.65 5.27 -16.92
N GLU A 170 -0.40 5.73 -16.95
CA GLU A 170 0.73 4.94 -17.42
C GLU A 170 0.97 3.72 -16.52
N ALA A 171 0.84 3.87 -15.20
CA ALA A 171 0.96 2.77 -14.25
C ALA A 171 -0.15 1.72 -14.44
N LEU A 172 -1.41 2.15 -14.60
CA LEU A 172 -2.52 1.22 -14.86
C LEU A 172 -2.32 0.45 -16.16
N GLN A 173 -1.91 1.14 -17.23
CA GLN A 173 -1.64 0.50 -18.51
C GLN A 173 -0.50 -0.53 -18.38
N ALA A 174 0.61 -0.16 -17.75
CA ALA A 174 1.75 -1.05 -17.56
C ALA A 174 1.37 -2.31 -16.75
N MET A 175 0.64 -2.13 -15.64
CA MET A 175 0.16 -3.26 -14.84
C MET A 175 -0.75 -4.21 -15.64
N GLN A 176 -1.64 -3.68 -16.50
CA GLN A 176 -2.47 -4.52 -17.39
C GLN A 176 -1.65 -5.28 -18.42
N GLU A 177 -0.64 -4.64 -19.02
CA GLU A 177 0.26 -5.26 -19.99
C GLU A 177 1.08 -6.42 -19.36
N GLU A 178 1.38 -6.33 -18.07
CA GLU A 178 2.04 -7.39 -17.30
C GLU A 178 1.09 -8.52 -16.84
N GLY A 179 -0.22 -8.35 -17.02
CA GLY A 179 -1.23 -9.36 -16.66
C GLY A 179 -1.93 -9.14 -15.33
N ILE A 180 -1.70 -7.99 -14.67
CA ILE A 180 -2.44 -7.57 -13.48
C ILE A 180 -3.86 -7.17 -13.90
N LYS A 181 -4.85 -7.69 -13.20
CA LYS A 181 -6.25 -7.44 -13.52
C LYS A 181 -6.73 -6.15 -12.86
N LEU A 182 -7.32 -5.24 -13.63
CA LEU A 182 -8.04 -4.08 -13.08
C LEU A 182 -9.53 -4.43 -12.89
N ILE A 183 -10.09 -4.22 -11.71
CA ILE A 183 -11.47 -4.55 -11.33
C ILE A 183 -12.16 -3.39 -10.62
#